data_342875a3ac21708bcd3043c9aeb6b8fc
#
_entry.id   342875a3ac21708bcd3043c9aeb6b8fc
#
_cell.length_a   1.000
_cell.length_b   1.000
_cell.length_c   1.000
_cell.angle_alpha   90.00
_cell.angle_beta   90.00
_cell.angle_gamma   90.00
#
_symmetry.space_group_name_H-M   'P 1'
#
loop_
_entity.id
_entity.type
_entity.pdbx_description
1 polymer ?
#
loop_
_entity_poly.entity_id
_entity_poly.type
_entity_poly.pdbx_seq_one_letter_code
_entity_poly.pdbx_strand_id
1 'polypeptide(L)'
;MKTATRSFDRNQLKLGFFGLNCSGGLSATLVPERWEGSWDENLAAATLADNAGLDFLLPLGRWRGYGGKTDHNGGVMETLSWAAGVLACT
;
A
#
# COMPACT_ATOMS: atom_id res chain seq x y z
N MET A 1 -10.36 6.45 7.69
CA MET A 1 -9.29 7.44 8.00
C MET A 1 -9.87 8.57 8.81
N LYS A 2 -9.11 9.00 9.80
CA LYS A 2 -9.58 10.02 10.74
C LYS A 2 -9.58 11.43 10.18
N THR A 3 -8.74 11.70 9.19
CA THR A 3 -8.55 13.06 8.67
C THR A 3 -8.42 13.04 7.16
N ALA A 4 -9.55 13.18 6.47
CA ALA A 4 -9.56 13.18 5.00
C ALA A 4 -8.84 14.38 4.40
N THR A 5 -8.64 15.45 5.17
CA THR A 5 -8.05 16.70 4.68
C THR A 5 -6.58 16.90 5.08
N ARG A 6 -5.95 15.89 5.70
CA ARG A 6 -4.57 16.02 6.19
C ARG A 6 -3.60 16.44 5.09
N SER A 7 -3.78 15.92 3.87
CA SER A 7 -2.90 16.23 2.74
C SER A 7 -2.99 17.69 2.27
N PHE A 8 -4.00 18.41 2.71
CA PHE A 8 -4.24 19.81 2.33
C PHE A 8 -3.91 20.79 3.43
N ASP A 9 -3.41 20.33 4.58
CA ASP A 9 -3.02 21.22 5.65
C ASP A 9 -1.66 21.88 5.32
N ARG A 10 -1.15 22.72 6.21
CA ARG A 10 0.05 23.52 5.96
C ARG A 10 1.36 22.76 6.17
N ASN A 11 1.32 21.49 6.53
CA ASN A 11 2.52 20.68 6.64
C ASN A 11 3.20 20.60 5.28
N GLN A 12 4.47 21.01 5.23
CA GLN A 12 5.20 21.01 3.97
C GLN A 12 5.71 19.64 3.58
N LEU A 13 6.08 18.82 4.58
CA LEU A 13 6.54 17.46 4.33
C LEU A 13 5.39 16.48 4.52
N LYS A 14 5.09 15.73 3.47
CA LYS A 14 4.07 14.68 3.50
C LYS A 14 4.75 13.33 3.39
N LEU A 15 4.38 12.40 4.27
CA LEU A 15 4.93 11.05 4.30
C LEU A 15 3.82 10.04 4.10
N GLY A 16 4.12 8.99 3.35
CA GLY A 16 3.15 7.93 3.10
C GLY A 16 3.81 6.63 2.67
N PHE A 17 2.99 5.60 2.49
CA PHE A 17 3.43 4.32 1.94
C PHE A 17 3.02 4.20 0.49
N PHE A 18 3.84 3.49 -0.28
CA PHE A 18 3.59 3.24 -1.69
C PHE A 18 3.64 1.74 -1.99
N GLY A 19 2.68 1.29 -2.80
CA GLY A 19 2.74 -0.05 -3.37
C GLY A 19 2.31 -1.17 -2.45
N LEU A 20 1.58 -0.90 -1.38
CA LEU A 20 1.12 -1.93 -0.44
C LEU A 20 0.21 -2.96 -1.11
N ASN A 21 -0.48 -2.57 -2.17
CA ASN A 21 -1.43 -3.43 -2.88
C ASN A 21 -0.78 -4.43 -3.84
N CYS A 22 0.54 -4.41 -3.97
CA CYS A 22 1.27 -5.26 -4.91
C CYS A 22 2.13 -6.28 -4.18
N SER A 23 2.22 -7.48 -4.73
CA SER A 23 3.14 -8.51 -4.22
C SER A 23 4.59 -8.04 -4.41
N GLY A 24 5.45 -8.35 -3.44
CA GLY A 24 6.82 -7.89 -3.44
C GLY A 24 7.00 -6.45 -2.98
N GLY A 25 5.93 -5.68 -2.90
CA GLY A 25 6.04 -4.25 -2.55
C GLY A 25 6.99 -3.53 -3.49
N LEU A 26 8.03 -2.93 -2.94
CA LEU A 26 9.05 -2.22 -3.72
C LEU A 26 10.39 -2.96 -3.73
N SER A 27 10.40 -4.25 -3.37
CA SER A 27 11.63 -5.02 -3.25
C SER A 27 11.54 -6.33 -4.02
N ALA A 28 12.36 -6.48 -5.04
CA ALA A 28 12.44 -7.72 -5.80
C ALA A 28 13.35 -8.71 -5.08
N THR A 29 12.75 -9.64 -4.34
CA THR A 29 13.49 -10.57 -3.49
C THR A 29 12.74 -11.90 -3.36
N LEU A 30 13.48 -12.96 -3.01
CA LEU A 30 12.91 -14.29 -2.74
C LEU A 30 12.94 -14.64 -1.25
N VAL A 31 13.31 -13.72 -0.38
CA VAL A 31 13.33 -14.03 1.07
C VAL A 31 11.91 -14.36 1.56
N PRO A 32 11.80 -15.27 2.57
CA PRO A 32 10.47 -15.67 3.07
C PRO A 32 9.66 -14.53 3.65
N GLU A 33 10.32 -13.51 4.18
CA GLU A 33 9.68 -12.36 4.84
C GLU A 33 9.21 -11.28 3.85
N ARG A 34 9.38 -11.51 2.55
CA ARG A 34 9.00 -10.52 1.54
C ARG A 34 7.52 -10.16 1.63
N TRP A 35 7.21 -8.93 1.27
CA TRP A 35 5.83 -8.46 1.23
C TRP A 35 5.03 -9.22 0.19
N GLU A 36 3.94 -9.85 0.60
CA GLU A 36 3.09 -10.60 -0.32
C GLU A 36 1.90 -9.81 -0.82
N GLY A 37 1.53 -8.74 -0.14
CA GLY A 37 0.43 -7.89 -0.52
C GLY A 37 -0.93 -8.48 -0.23
N SER A 38 -1.03 -9.35 0.78
CA SER A 38 -2.32 -9.91 1.18
C SER A 38 -3.23 -8.82 1.75
N TRP A 39 -4.53 -9.10 1.77
CA TRP A 39 -5.48 -8.15 2.37
C TRP A 39 -5.18 -7.91 3.85
N ASP A 40 -4.88 -8.96 4.60
CA ASP A 40 -4.57 -8.83 6.02
C ASP A 40 -3.32 -7.98 6.26
N GLU A 41 -2.28 -8.18 5.46
CA GLU A 41 -1.08 -7.35 5.53
C GLU A 41 -1.38 -5.89 5.21
N ASN A 42 -2.20 -5.66 4.19
CA ASN A 42 -2.59 -4.30 3.81
C ASN A 42 -3.38 -3.60 4.91
N LEU A 43 -4.33 -4.29 5.53
CA LEU A 43 -5.09 -3.72 6.64
C LEU A 43 -4.19 -3.40 7.83
N ALA A 44 -3.29 -4.30 8.19
CA ALA A 44 -2.36 -4.07 9.29
C ALA A 44 -1.46 -2.86 9.02
N ALA A 45 -0.89 -2.79 7.83
CA ALA A 45 -0.02 -1.67 7.45
C ALA A 45 -0.78 -0.35 7.40
N ALA A 46 -2.00 -0.35 6.84
CA ALA A 46 -2.83 0.85 6.76
C ALA A 46 -3.22 1.35 8.16
N THR A 47 -3.56 0.45 9.05
CA THR A 47 -3.90 0.79 10.44
C THR A 47 -2.69 1.39 11.16
N LEU A 48 -1.53 0.79 11.00
CA LEU A 48 -0.28 1.33 11.57
C LEU A 48 0.03 2.72 11.01
N ALA A 49 -0.13 2.90 9.71
CA ALA A 49 0.12 4.18 9.05
C ALA A 49 -0.83 5.26 9.57
N ASP A 50 -2.11 4.93 9.70
CA ASP A 50 -3.12 5.86 10.21
C ASP A 50 -2.81 6.27 11.65
N ASN A 51 -2.50 5.30 12.50
CA ASN A 51 -2.16 5.55 13.90
C ASN A 51 -0.84 6.32 14.05
N ALA A 52 0.10 6.11 13.16
CA ALA A 52 1.38 6.85 13.17
C ALA A 52 1.26 8.26 12.61
N GLY A 53 0.12 8.60 12.01
CA GLY A 53 -0.09 9.93 11.46
C GLY A 53 0.50 10.14 10.08
N LEU A 54 0.73 9.08 9.31
CA LEU A 54 1.17 9.23 7.91
C LEU A 54 0.08 9.91 7.09
N ASP A 55 0.51 10.67 6.09
CA ASP A 55 -0.39 11.56 5.35
C ASP A 55 -1.16 10.85 4.24
N PHE A 56 -0.59 9.80 3.65
CA PHE A 56 -1.24 9.13 2.51
C PHE A 56 -0.78 7.69 2.33
N LEU A 57 -1.57 6.94 1.59
CA LEU A 57 -1.22 5.63 1.02
C LEU A 57 -1.42 5.73 -0.48
N LEU A 58 -0.44 5.30 -1.27
CA LEU A 58 -0.49 5.37 -2.72
C LEU A 58 -0.43 3.97 -3.31
N PRO A 59 -1.53 3.48 -3.91
CA PRO A 59 -1.51 2.17 -4.57
C PRO A 59 -0.82 2.24 -5.92
N LEU A 60 -0.40 1.07 -6.41
CA LEU A 60 0.21 0.93 -7.73
C LEU A 60 -0.78 0.22 -8.66
N GLY A 61 -1.03 0.80 -9.84
CA GLY A 61 -1.88 0.19 -10.85
C GLY A 61 -1.02 -0.47 -11.93
N ARG A 62 -1.18 -1.79 -12.11
CA ARG A 62 -0.46 -2.54 -13.14
C ARG A 62 -1.33 -3.66 -13.69
N TRP A 63 -1.21 -3.88 -14.99
CA TRP A 63 -1.84 -5.05 -15.63
C TRP A 63 -1.03 -6.32 -15.42
N ARG A 64 0.30 -6.18 -15.31
CA ARG A 64 1.22 -7.31 -15.31
C ARG A 64 2.45 -6.94 -14.51
N GLY A 65 2.96 -7.91 -13.73
CA GLY A 65 4.19 -7.74 -12.98
C GLY A 65 5.43 -7.85 -13.85
N TYR A 66 6.58 -7.83 -13.20
CA TYR A 66 7.86 -7.90 -13.91
C TYR A 66 8.21 -9.32 -14.36
N GLY A 67 7.54 -10.34 -13.80
CA GLY A 67 7.85 -11.73 -14.11
C GLY A 67 9.15 -12.19 -13.46
N GLY A 68 9.67 -13.32 -13.96
CA GLY A 68 10.90 -13.91 -13.44
C GLY A 68 10.66 -14.63 -12.11
N LYS A 69 11.75 -14.98 -11.43
CA LYS A 69 11.69 -15.77 -10.19
C LYS A 69 11.04 -15.03 -9.03
N THR A 70 11.25 -13.72 -8.96
CA THR A 70 10.66 -12.90 -7.90
C THR A 70 9.22 -12.55 -8.19
N ASP A 71 8.83 -12.56 -9.45
CA ASP A 71 7.51 -12.12 -9.93
C ASP A 71 7.06 -10.82 -9.25
N HIS A 72 7.96 -9.88 -9.17
CA HIS A 72 7.76 -8.60 -8.51
C HIS A 72 6.53 -7.89 -9.08
N ASN A 73 5.60 -7.51 -8.21
CA ASN A 73 4.31 -6.93 -8.56
C ASN A 73 3.44 -7.85 -9.44
N GLY A 74 3.64 -9.16 -9.37
CA GLY A 74 2.82 -10.12 -10.11
C GLY A 74 1.39 -10.21 -9.60
N GLY A 75 1.20 -10.05 -8.28
CA GLY A 75 -0.13 -9.98 -7.66
C GLY A 75 -0.44 -8.53 -7.32
N VAL A 76 -1.59 -8.03 -7.78
CA VAL A 76 -1.99 -6.64 -7.57
C VAL A 76 -3.46 -6.59 -7.23
N MET A 77 -3.81 -5.93 -6.13
CA MET A 77 -5.20 -5.60 -5.85
C MET A 77 -5.55 -4.32 -6.61
N GLU A 78 -6.72 -4.31 -7.25
CA GLU A 78 -7.16 -3.18 -8.05
C GLU A 78 -7.25 -1.91 -7.17
N THR A 79 -6.78 -0.79 -7.71
CA THR A 79 -6.50 0.42 -6.91
C THR A 79 -7.74 1.02 -6.25
N LEU A 80 -8.83 1.15 -6.99
CA LEU A 80 -10.04 1.79 -6.47
C LEU A 80 -10.75 0.89 -5.46
N SER A 81 -10.85 -0.41 -5.74
CA SER A 81 -11.45 -1.37 -4.82
C SER A 81 -10.63 -1.50 -3.54
N TRP A 82 -9.30 -1.52 -3.67
CA TRP A 82 -8.40 -1.52 -2.55
C TRP A 82 -8.60 -0.28 -1.68
N ALA A 83 -8.62 0.90 -2.31
CA ALA A 83 -8.80 2.15 -1.59
C ALA A 83 -10.13 2.20 -0.85
N ALA A 84 -11.20 1.78 -1.49
CA ALA A 84 -12.53 1.74 -0.87
C ALA A 84 -12.53 0.82 0.36
N GLY A 85 -11.94 -0.36 0.25
CA GLY A 85 -11.84 -1.31 1.35
C GLY A 85 -11.03 -0.77 2.51
N VAL A 86 -9.87 -0.19 2.23
CA VAL A 86 -8.99 0.39 3.25
C VAL A 86 -9.70 1.53 3.98
N LEU A 87 -10.35 2.43 3.25
CA LEU A 87 -11.07 3.55 3.84
C LEU A 87 -12.22 3.07 4.73
N ALA A 88 -12.91 2.01 4.34
CA ALA A 88 -14.01 1.47 5.13
C ALA A 88 -13.54 0.86 6.45
N CYS A 89 -12.30 0.35 6.50
CA CYS A 89 -11.75 -0.36 7.65
C CYS A 89 -10.82 0.49 8.52
N THR A 90 -10.52 1.68 8.12
CA THR A 90 -9.66 2.59 8.88
C THR A 90 -10.37 3.91 9.16
#